data_f7eb8492f6cd6d2e6319e3e94d5fbf18
#
_entry.id   f7eb8492f6cd6d2e6319e3e94d5fbf18
#
_cell.length_a   1.000
_cell.length_b   1.000
_cell.length_c   1.000
_cell.angle_alpha   90.00
_cell.angle_beta   90.00
_cell.angle_gamma   90.00
#
_symmetry.space_group_name_H-M   'P 1'
#
loop_
_entity.id
_entity.type
_entity.pdbx_description
1 polymer ?
#
loop_
_entity_poly.entity_id
_entity_poly.type
_entity_poly.pdbx_seq_one_letter_code
_entity_poly.pdbx_strand_id
1 'polypeptide(L)'
;SPQQEHQLGRAWLAFLRGQVSVLNDPQLKDYVETSVYKLVETSQVNDRRLEFILINSPQLNAFAAPGGIVGVNGGLFLNAQTEGEYASVMAHELAHLSQRHFARGVEAQQRMQIPMMAALLGGIIAAAAGAGDAGIAAIAGSQAAAIQEQRRFSRQNEQEADRIGILNMVK
;
A
#
# COMPACT_ATOMS: atom_id res chain seq x y z
N SER A 1 3.34 3.28 15.80
CA SER A 1 4.10 4.55 15.80
C SER A 1 5.05 4.60 14.59
N PRO A 2 5.52 5.80 14.16
CA PRO A 2 6.48 5.91 13.05
C PRO A 2 7.76 5.09 13.25
N GLN A 3 8.23 4.96 14.50
CA GLN A 3 9.38 4.12 14.80
C GLN A 3 9.11 2.63 14.60
N GLN A 4 7.93 2.16 14.99
CA GLN A 4 7.52 0.77 14.74
C GLN A 4 7.36 0.49 13.25
N GLU A 5 6.80 1.43 12.49
CA GLU A 5 6.71 1.34 11.04
C GLU A 5 8.11 1.26 10.40
N HIS A 6 9.06 2.06 10.89
CA HIS A 6 10.43 2.04 10.40
C HIS A 6 11.12 0.68 10.69
N GLN A 7 11.00 0.14 11.89
CA GLN A 7 11.56 -1.16 12.25
C GLN A 7 10.93 -2.29 11.44
N LEU A 8 9.60 -2.27 11.29
CA LEU A 8 8.87 -3.24 10.48
C LEU A 8 9.32 -3.18 9.00
N GLY A 9 9.46 -1.96 8.47
CA GLY A 9 9.95 -1.75 7.12
C GLY A 9 11.35 -2.32 6.90
N ARG A 10 12.28 -2.13 7.84
CA ARG A 10 13.63 -2.73 7.75
C ARG A 10 13.60 -4.25 7.72
N ALA A 11 12.84 -4.87 8.63
CA ALA A 11 12.70 -6.32 8.66
C ALA A 11 12.07 -6.87 7.37
N TRP A 12 11.02 -6.19 6.89
CA TRP A 12 10.36 -6.56 5.64
C TRP A 12 11.28 -6.39 4.42
N LEU A 13 12.05 -5.30 4.34
CA LEU A 13 13.01 -5.09 3.26
C LEU A 13 14.11 -6.16 3.24
N ALA A 14 14.61 -6.55 4.41
CA ALA A 14 15.59 -7.64 4.51
C ALA A 14 15.01 -8.97 4.01
N PHE A 15 13.76 -9.28 4.38
CA PHE A 15 13.04 -10.43 3.88
C PHE A 15 12.85 -10.37 2.37
N LEU A 16 12.36 -9.23 1.84
CA LEU A 16 12.11 -9.01 0.42
C LEU A 16 13.38 -9.22 -0.41
N ARG A 17 14.53 -8.68 0.03
CA ARG A 17 15.83 -8.86 -0.64
C ARG A 17 16.23 -10.32 -0.80
N GLY A 18 15.76 -11.19 0.09
CA GLY A 18 15.97 -12.64 -0.02
C GLY A 18 14.98 -13.35 -0.96
N GLN A 19 13.88 -12.71 -1.34
CA GLN A 19 12.83 -13.32 -2.14
C GLN A 19 12.82 -12.86 -3.60
N VAL A 20 13.41 -11.70 -3.89
CA VAL A 20 13.40 -11.11 -5.23
C VAL A 20 14.81 -11.01 -5.80
N SER A 21 14.90 -11.05 -7.14
CA SER A 21 16.14 -10.72 -7.82
C SER A 21 16.35 -9.21 -7.79
N VAL A 22 17.38 -8.75 -7.08
CA VAL A 22 17.72 -7.34 -6.97
C VAL A 22 18.51 -6.90 -8.20
N LEU A 23 18.11 -5.78 -8.79
CA LEU A 23 18.83 -5.15 -9.89
C LEU A 23 19.96 -4.29 -9.30
N ASN A 24 21.20 -4.72 -9.48
CA ASN A 24 22.38 -4.01 -9.00
C ASN A 24 22.95 -3.10 -10.11
N ASP A 25 22.31 -1.96 -10.30
CA ASP A 25 22.76 -0.92 -11.21
C ASP A 25 22.91 0.40 -10.42
N PRO A 26 24.17 0.83 -10.15
CA PRO A 26 24.42 2.04 -9.36
C PRO A 26 23.90 3.32 -10.03
N GLN A 27 23.95 3.40 -11.35
CA GLN A 27 23.48 4.59 -12.10
C GLN A 27 21.97 4.71 -12.04
N LEU A 28 21.27 3.58 -12.25
CA LEU A 28 19.84 3.54 -12.16
C LEU A 28 19.36 3.81 -10.72
N LYS A 29 20.07 3.29 -9.74
CA LYS A 29 19.77 3.55 -8.33
C LYS A 29 19.92 5.03 -8.00
N ASP A 30 21.01 5.66 -8.41
CA ASP A 30 21.25 7.09 -8.21
C ASP A 30 20.16 7.96 -8.88
N TYR A 31 19.76 7.60 -10.10
CA TYR A 31 18.65 8.25 -10.79
C TYR A 31 17.34 8.16 -10.01
N VAL A 32 16.98 6.96 -9.53
CA VAL A 32 15.76 6.76 -8.73
C VAL A 32 15.81 7.57 -7.44
N GLU A 33 16.89 7.48 -6.70
CA GLU A 33 17.06 8.22 -5.45
C GLU A 33 16.93 9.73 -5.69
N THR A 34 17.65 10.27 -6.66
CA THR A 34 17.65 11.70 -6.97
C THR A 34 16.28 12.18 -7.43
N SER A 35 15.63 11.46 -8.34
CA SER A 35 14.32 11.82 -8.88
C SER A 35 13.22 11.74 -7.82
N VAL A 36 13.24 10.70 -6.98
CA VAL A 36 12.25 10.56 -5.91
C VAL A 36 12.44 11.63 -4.84
N TYR A 37 13.68 11.96 -4.45
CA TYR A 37 13.90 13.04 -3.48
C TYR A 37 13.45 14.40 -4.00
N LYS A 38 13.56 14.68 -5.30
CA LYS A 38 12.94 15.89 -5.90
C LYS A 38 11.42 15.91 -5.72
N LEU A 39 10.75 14.78 -5.95
CA LEU A 39 9.31 14.67 -5.71
C LEU A 39 8.94 14.77 -4.22
N VAL A 40 9.80 14.30 -3.33
CA VAL A 40 9.61 14.42 -1.87
C VAL A 40 9.62 15.88 -1.43
N GLU A 41 10.39 16.76 -2.07
CA GLU A 41 10.43 18.20 -1.72
C GLU A 41 9.06 18.87 -1.84
N THR A 42 8.26 18.48 -2.84
CA THR A 42 6.91 19.01 -3.08
C THR A 42 5.81 18.18 -2.43
N SER A 43 6.16 17.00 -1.89
CA SER A 43 5.23 16.05 -1.30
C SER A 43 4.92 16.36 0.17
N GLN A 44 3.94 15.62 0.72
CA GLN A 44 3.57 15.66 2.14
C GLN A 44 4.28 14.57 2.97
N VAL A 45 5.35 13.96 2.44
CA VAL A 45 6.13 12.95 3.15
C VAL A 45 6.89 13.60 4.30
N ASN A 46 6.53 13.23 5.54
CA ASN A 46 7.14 13.79 6.75
C ASN A 46 8.46 13.09 7.11
N ASP A 47 8.50 11.77 7.03
CA ASP A 47 9.73 10.99 7.29
C ASP A 47 10.46 10.76 5.96
N ARG A 48 11.55 11.50 5.78
CA ARG A 48 12.37 11.49 4.56
C ARG A 48 13.46 10.43 4.57
N ARG A 49 13.47 9.53 5.53
CA ARG A 49 14.40 8.39 5.58
C ARG A 49 13.91 7.29 4.64
N LEU A 50 14.11 7.50 3.35
CA LEU A 50 13.69 6.53 2.32
C LEU A 50 14.79 5.50 2.09
N GLU A 51 14.37 4.26 1.82
CA GLU A 51 15.22 3.21 1.31
C GLU A 51 14.66 2.63 0.02
N PHE A 52 15.56 2.42 -0.93
CA PHE A 52 15.22 2.03 -2.28
C PHE A 52 15.64 0.60 -2.56
N ILE A 53 14.77 -0.13 -3.24
CA ILE A 53 15.07 -1.44 -3.81
C ILE A 53 14.68 -1.46 -5.28
N LEU A 54 15.65 -1.78 -6.14
CA LEU A 54 15.40 -2.04 -7.55
C LEU A 54 15.24 -3.54 -7.75
N ILE A 55 14.17 -3.93 -8.41
CA ILE A 55 13.82 -5.33 -8.63
C ILE A 55 14.03 -5.66 -10.10
N ASN A 56 14.78 -6.72 -10.37
CA ASN A 56 14.98 -7.24 -11.71
C ASN A 56 13.75 -8.01 -12.18
N SER A 57 12.74 -7.25 -12.58
CA SER A 57 11.47 -7.77 -13.11
C SER A 57 11.04 -6.92 -14.30
N PRO A 58 10.58 -7.55 -15.40
CA PRO A 58 10.08 -6.84 -16.59
C PRO A 58 8.69 -6.22 -16.39
N GLN A 59 8.01 -6.51 -15.30
CA GLN A 59 6.68 -5.98 -15.02
C GLN A 59 6.75 -4.49 -14.72
N LEU A 60 5.81 -3.72 -15.30
CA LEU A 60 5.61 -2.32 -14.96
C LEU A 60 5.02 -2.24 -13.57
N ASN A 61 5.84 -1.91 -12.59
CA ASN A 61 5.41 -1.78 -11.20
C ASN A 61 6.36 -0.90 -10.38
N ALA A 62 5.80 -0.18 -9.44
CA ALA A 62 6.49 0.45 -8.33
C ALA A 62 5.60 0.32 -7.08
N PHE A 63 6.16 0.49 -5.90
CA PHE A 63 5.40 0.45 -4.66
C PHE A 63 6.09 1.27 -3.57
N ALA A 64 5.28 1.75 -2.63
CA ALA A 64 5.76 2.31 -1.37
C ALA A 64 5.25 1.46 -0.20
N ALA A 65 6.15 1.15 0.72
CA ALA A 65 5.85 0.33 1.90
C ALA A 65 6.17 1.08 3.20
N PRO A 66 5.58 0.66 4.34
CA PRO A 66 5.81 1.28 5.63
C PRO A 66 7.29 1.37 5.98
N GLY A 67 7.66 2.42 6.68
CA GLY A 67 9.06 2.67 7.06
C GLY A 67 9.90 3.32 5.96
N GLY A 68 9.25 3.91 4.96
CA GLY A 68 9.92 4.67 3.90
C GLY A 68 10.57 3.78 2.83
N ILE A 69 10.07 2.57 2.62
CA ILE A 69 10.58 1.69 1.56
C ILE A 69 9.94 2.07 0.22
N VAL A 70 10.77 2.29 -0.79
CA VAL A 70 10.35 2.54 -2.17
C VAL A 70 10.95 1.45 -3.06
N GLY A 71 10.08 0.68 -3.68
CA GLY A 71 10.47 -0.38 -4.61
C GLY A 71 10.13 -0.03 -6.05
N VAL A 72 11.04 -0.32 -6.97
CA VAL A 72 10.86 -0.06 -8.39
C VAL A 72 11.31 -1.27 -9.19
N ASN A 73 10.43 -1.79 -10.04
CA ASN A 73 10.78 -2.81 -10.98
C ASN A 73 11.51 -2.20 -12.20
N GLY A 74 12.49 -2.90 -12.72
CA GLY A 74 13.17 -2.52 -13.97
C GLY A 74 12.20 -2.32 -15.14
N GLY A 75 11.09 -3.05 -15.14
CA GLY A 75 10.02 -2.92 -16.14
C GLY A 75 9.37 -1.53 -16.19
N LEU A 76 9.41 -0.74 -15.11
CA LEU A 76 8.95 0.64 -15.16
C LEU A 76 9.76 1.46 -16.16
N PHE A 77 11.10 1.31 -16.17
CA PHE A 77 11.99 2.03 -17.09
C PHE A 77 11.89 1.51 -18.55
N LEU A 78 11.51 0.25 -18.71
CA LEU A 78 11.30 -0.33 -20.05
C LEU A 78 9.99 0.16 -20.68
N ASN A 79 8.99 0.53 -19.88
CA ASN A 79 7.64 0.87 -20.33
C ASN A 79 7.32 2.35 -20.28
N ALA A 80 7.88 3.12 -19.33
CA ALA A 80 7.73 4.55 -19.28
C ALA A 80 8.46 5.20 -20.48
N GLN A 81 7.70 5.91 -21.30
CA GLN A 81 8.24 6.54 -22.52
C GLN A 81 8.82 7.92 -22.24
N THR A 82 8.41 8.55 -21.14
CA THR A 82 8.83 9.87 -20.73
C THR A 82 9.18 9.92 -19.25
N GLU A 83 9.99 10.89 -18.86
CA GLU A 83 10.26 11.17 -17.45
C GLU A 83 8.98 11.54 -16.67
N GLY A 84 8.02 12.20 -17.34
CA GLY A 84 6.72 12.53 -16.75
C GLY A 84 5.88 11.31 -16.40
N GLU A 85 5.89 10.28 -17.24
CA GLU A 85 5.22 9.01 -16.96
C GLU A 85 5.84 8.30 -15.75
N TYR A 86 7.17 8.20 -15.73
CA TYR A 86 7.90 7.68 -14.57
C TYR A 86 7.58 8.48 -13.29
N ALA A 87 7.68 9.80 -13.37
CA ALA A 87 7.44 10.69 -12.23
C ALA A 87 6.00 10.59 -11.70
N SER A 88 5.01 10.39 -12.59
CA SER A 88 3.60 10.21 -12.18
C SER A 88 3.40 8.96 -11.33
N VAL A 89 4.02 7.84 -11.70
CA VAL A 89 3.98 6.60 -10.91
C VAL A 89 4.65 6.83 -9.56
N MET A 90 5.84 7.42 -9.53
CA MET A 90 6.55 7.66 -8.27
C MET A 90 5.82 8.66 -7.36
N ALA A 91 5.20 9.70 -7.91
CA ALA A 91 4.40 10.66 -7.15
C ALA A 91 3.14 10.00 -6.54
N HIS A 92 2.51 9.10 -7.26
CA HIS A 92 1.40 8.28 -6.76
C HIS A 92 1.84 7.42 -5.57
N GLU A 93 2.97 6.71 -5.69
CA GLU A 93 3.50 5.87 -4.60
C GLU A 93 3.90 6.71 -3.37
N LEU A 94 4.51 7.87 -3.58
CA LEU A 94 4.81 8.80 -2.49
C LEU A 94 3.54 9.35 -1.82
N ALA A 95 2.44 9.50 -2.56
CA ALA A 95 1.16 9.87 -1.97
C ALA A 95 0.63 8.78 -1.03
N HIS A 96 0.72 7.50 -1.42
CA HIS A 96 0.39 6.39 -0.54
C HIS A 96 1.21 6.42 0.76
N LEU A 97 2.50 6.69 0.66
CA LEU A 97 3.39 6.79 1.81
C LEU A 97 3.04 7.98 2.70
N SER A 98 2.85 9.16 2.12
CA SER A 98 2.54 10.40 2.85
C SER A 98 1.21 10.33 3.60
N GLN A 99 0.21 9.72 2.99
CA GLN A 99 -1.12 9.53 3.57
C GLN A 99 -1.21 8.30 4.48
N ARG A 100 -0.12 7.56 4.63
CA ARG A 100 -0.02 6.35 5.47
C ARG A 100 -1.13 5.34 5.16
N HIS A 101 -1.44 5.15 3.88
CA HIS A 101 -2.55 4.30 3.43
C HIS A 101 -2.45 2.87 3.96
N PHE A 102 -1.24 2.32 4.08
CA PHE A 102 -1.02 1.02 4.70
C PHE A 102 -1.45 0.98 6.17
N ALA A 103 -0.99 1.94 6.98
CA ALA A 103 -1.34 2.00 8.41
C ALA A 103 -2.84 2.21 8.60
N ARG A 104 -3.46 3.10 7.82
CA ARG A 104 -4.91 3.33 7.80
C ARG A 104 -5.67 2.05 7.40
N GLY A 105 -5.13 1.27 6.45
CA GLY A 105 -5.68 -0.02 6.04
C GLY A 105 -5.68 -1.05 7.17
N VAL A 106 -4.56 -1.18 7.89
CA VAL A 106 -4.46 -2.06 9.06
C VAL A 106 -5.43 -1.64 10.16
N GLU A 107 -5.51 -0.35 10.47
CA GLU A 107 -6.46 0.17 11.45
C GLU A 107 -7.91 -0.07 11.04
N ALA A 108 -8.26 0.13 9.76
CA ALA A 108 -9.59 -0.14 9.23
C ALA A 108 -9.94 -1.63 9.35
N GLN A 109 -8.99 -2.51 9.02
CA GLN A 109 -9.18 -3.96 9.15
C GLN A 109 -9.39 -4.38 10.60
N GLN A 110 -8.61 -3.83 11.55
CA GLN A 110 -8.78 -4.11 12.97
C GLN A 110 -10.16 -3.66 13.47
N ARG A 111 -10.64 -2.48 13.06
CA ARG A 111 -11.98 -1.99 13.41
C ARG A 111 -13.10 -2.89 12.89
N MET A 112 -12.90 -3.56 11.76
CA MET A 112 -13.89 -4.47 11.16
C MET A 112 -13.89 -5.85 11.82
N GLN A 113 -12.82 -6.27 12.49
CA GLN A 113 -12.74 -7.59 13.14
C GLN A 113 -13.78 -7.75 14.25
N ILE A 114 -14.04 -6.71 15.06
CA ILE A 114 -14.99 -6.76 16.17
C ILE A 114 -16.44 -6.98 15.69
N PRO A 115 -16.98 -6.19 14.75
CA PRO A 115 -18.31 -6.42 14.20
C PRO A 115 -18.44 -7.77 13.50
N MET A 116 -17.41 -8.21 12.80
CA MET A 116 -17.41 -9.51 12.11
C MET A 116 -17.46 -10.68 13.10
N MET A 117 -16.69 -10.62 14.18
CA MET A 117 -16.74 -11.62 15.26
C MET A 117 -18.10 -11.65 15.96
N ALA A 118 -18.68 -10.48 16.21
CA ALA A 118 -20.02 -10.38 16.82
C ALA A 118 -21.09 -10.99 15.90
N ALA A 119 -21.02 -10.75 14.59
CA ALA A 119 -21.94 -11.35 13.61
C ALA A 119 -21.78 -12.88 13.52
N LEU A 120 -20.52 -13.36 13.56
CA LEU A 120 -20.24 -14.81 13.57
C LEU A 120 -20.83 -15.49 14.80
N LEU A 121 -20.58 -14.95 16.00
CA LEU A 121 -21.10 -15.48 17.25
C LEU A 121 -22.64 -15.43 17.29
N GLY A 122 -23.24 -14.31 16.86
CA GLY A 122 -24.68 -14.16 16.75
C GLY A 122 -25.31 -15.17 15.79
N GLY A 123 -24.66 -15.43 14.66
CA GLY A 123 -25.08 -16.43 13.69
C GLY A 123 -25.02 -17.85 14.23
N ILE A 124 -23.98 -18.20 14.99
CA ILE A 124 -23.85 -19.51 15.66
C ILE A 124 -24.96 -19.69 16.71
N ILE A 125 -25.24 -18.68 17.52
CA ILE A 125 -26.30 -18.71 18.54
C ILE A 125 -27.66 -18.85 17.88
N ALA A 126 -27.95 -18.11 16.81
CA ALA A 126 -29.19 -18.22 16.06
C ALA A 126 -29.38 -19.61 15.45
N ALA A 127 -28.33 -20.19 14.89
CA ALA A 127 -28.38 -21.57 14.37
C ALA A 127 -28.64 -22.58 15.46
N ALA A 128 -28.02 -22.46 16.62
CA ALA A 128 -28.25 -23.33 17.78
C ALA A 128 -29.67 -23.19 18.37
N ALA A 129 -30.29 -22.01 18.20
CA ALA A 129 -31.69 -21.75 18.61
C ALA A 129 -32.74 -22.21 17.57
N GLY A 130 -32.35 -22.94 16.52
CA GLY A 130 -33.24 -23.44 15.48
C GLY A 130 -33.48 -22.50 14.29
N ALA A 131 -32.81 -21.35 14.24
CA ALA A 131 -32.88 -20.40 13.12
C ALA A 131 -31.67 -20.56 12.18
N GLY A 132 -31.35 -21.80 11.76
CA GLY A 132 -30.14 -22.14 11.02
C GLY A 132 -29.94 -21.33 9.75
N ASP A 133 -31.00 -21.18 8.95
CA ASP A 133 -30.92 -20.40 7.69
C ASP A 133 -30.64 -18.91 7.94
N ALA A 134 -31.26 -18.32 8.96
CA ALA A 134 -31.01 -16.94 9.36
C ALA A 134 -29.61 -16.74 9.92
N GLY A 135 -29.07 -17.71 10.66
CA GLY A 135 -27.69 -17.70 11.15
C GLY A 135 -26.68 -17.75 10.02
N ILE A 136 -26.85 -18.62 9.04
CA ILE A 136 -26.01 -18.74 7.85
C ILE A 136 -26.06 -17.44 7.02
N ALA A 137 -27.25 -16.89 6.80
CA ALA A 137 -27.45 -15.64 6.07
C ALA A 137 -26.78 -14.46 6.76
N ALA A 138 -26.82 -14.38 8.09
CA ALA A 138 -26.13 -13.32 8.85
C ALA A 138 -24.61 -13.40 8.71
N ILE A 139 -24.02 -14.59 8.78
CA ILE A 139 -22.58 -14.82 8.59
C ILE A 139 -22.17 -14.44 7.17
N ALA A 140 -22.87 -14.94 6.15
CA ALA A 140 -22.57 -14.62 4.75
C ALA A 140 -22.71 -13.13 4.45
N GLY A 141 -23.75 -12.47 4.97
CA GLY A 141 -23.97 -11.05 4.82
C GLY A 141 -22.87 -10.21 5.46
N SER A 142 -22.41 -10.58 6.65
CA SER A 142 -21.31 -9.88 7.32
C SER A 142 -19.98 -9.97 6.56
N GLN A 143 -19.66 -11.12 5.98
CA GLN A 143 -18.48 -11.31 5.15
C GLN A 143 -18.55 -10.48 3.86
N ALA A 144 -19.71 -10.49 3.19
CA ALA A 144 -19.91 -9.68 1.98
C ALA A 144 -19.79 -8.19 2.27
N ALA A 145 -20.36 -7.70 3.37
CA ALA A 145 -20.24 -6.31 3.81
C ALA A 145 -18.77 -5.91 4.10
N ALA A 146 -18.02 -6.79 4.77
CA ALA A 146 -16.60 -6.58 5.05
C ALA A 146 -15.77 -6.46 3.77
N ILE A 147 -15.97 -7.34 2.79
CA ILE A 147 -15.29 -7.29 1.49
C ILE A 147 -15.66 -6.01 0.74
N GLN A 148 -16.92 -5.61 0.76
CA GLN A 148 -17.37 -4.40 0.07
C GLN A 148 -16.78 -3.13 0.69
N GLU A 149 -16.71 -3.05 2.01
CA GLU A 149 -16.09 -1.92 2.71
C GLU A 149 -14.57 -1.86 2.46
N GLN A 150 -13.90 -2.99 2.46
CA GLN A 150 -12.47 -3.05 2.11
C GLN A 150 -12.21 -2.55 0.68
N ARG A 151 -13.04 -2.95 -0.29
CA ARG A 151 -12.93 -2.47 -1.67
C ARG A 151 -13.23 -0.97 -1.79
N ARG A 152 -14.19 -0.46 -1.03
CA ARG A 152 -14.50 0.97 -0.98
C ARG A 152 -13.31 1.75 -0.43
N PHE A 153 -12.74 1.30 0.68
CA PHE A 153 -11.56 1.92 1.31
C PHE A 153 -10.36 1.93 0.36
N SER A 154 -10.09 0.83 -0.34
CA SER A 154 -9.02 0.74 -1.33
C SER A 154 -9.22 1.76 -2.46
N ARG A 155 -10.42 1.82 -3.07
CA ARG A 155 -10.70 2.81 -4.13
C ARG A 155 -10.54 4.25 -3.65
N GLN A 156 -10.94 4.56 -2.42
CA GLN A 156 -10.76 5.90 -1.86
C GLN A 156 -9.28 6.26 -1.71
N ASN A 157 -8.45 5.31 -1.26
CA ASN A 157 -7.01 5.51 -1.14
C ASN A 157 -6.35 5.72 -2.51
N GLU A 158 -6.76 4.96 -3.55
CA GLU A 158 -6.25 5.15 -4.90
C GLU A 158 -6.61 6.55 -5.45
N GLN A 159 -7.86 6.97 -5.30
CA GLN A 159 -8.30 8.31 -5.72
C GLN A 159 -7.56 9.43 -4.96
N GLU A 160 -7.30 9.23 -3.66
CA GLU A 160 -6.53 10.16 -2.86
C GLU A 160 -5.07 10.21 -3.33
N ALA A 161 -4.46 9.06 -3.61
CA ALA A 161 -3.09 8.97 -4.11
C ALA A 161 -2.94 9.62 -5.49
N ASP A 162 -3.86 9.38 -6.41
CA ASP A 162 -3.88 10.03 -7.73
C ASP A 162 -3.95 11.55 -7.60
N ARG A 163 -4.88 12.06 -6.81
CA ARG A 163 -5.07 13.49 -6.62
C ARG A 163 -3.85 14.16 -5.99
N ILE A 164 -3.28 13.54 -4.96
CA ILE A 164 -2.11 14.07 -4.25
C ILE A 164 -0.86 13.94 -5.11
N GLY A 165 -0.69 12.83 -5.82
CA GLY A 165 0.41 12.63 -6.75
C GLY A 165 0.47 13.70 -7.83
N ILE A 166 -0.66 14.00 -8.46
CA ILE A 166 -0.75 15.08 -9.45
C ILE A 166 -0.39 16.44 -8.83
N LEU A 167 -0.92 16.77 -7.65
CA LEU A 167 -0.61 18.02 -6.97
C LEU A 167 0.88 18.16 -6.61
N ASN A 168 1.57 17.07 -6.34
CA ASN A 168 3.00 17.08 -6.07
C ASN A 168 3.83 17.34 -7.32
N MET A 169 3.35 16.89 -8.49
CA MET A 169 4.06 17.07 -9.76
C MET A 169 3.95 18.49 -10.34
N VAL A 170 2.92 19.25 -10.00
CA VAL A 170 2.68 20.60 -10.53
C VAL A 170 3.25 21.72 -9.66
N LYS A 171 3.91 21.38 -8.56
CA LYS A 171 4.64 22.31 -7.68
C LYS A 171 6.12 22.38 -8.06
#